data_f42979a2f8f1c8dd9830fcbcd24671d6
#
_entry.id   f42979a2f8f1c8dd9830fcbcd24671d6
#
_cell.length_a   1.000
_cell.length_b   1.000
_cell.length_c   1.000
_cell.angle_alpha   90.00
_cell.angle_beta   90.00
_cell.angle_gamma   90.00
#
_symmetry.space_group_name_H-M   'P 1'
#
loop_
_entity.id
_entity.type
_entity.pdbx_description
1 polymer ?
#
loop_
_entity_poly.entity_id
_entity_poly.type
_entity_poly.pdbx_seq_one_letter_code
_entity_poly.pdbx_strand_id
1 'polypeptide(L)'
;MIQRSRAALSLPLAAAALLLAGPAQATRPPFDTPAPVAYLKDLSSGAILYAKDADRRMPPASMAKMMTVYVAFDLIKKGELKLDQTFTVRPETWKRWHGPEAGSTMFLSPGEQVSVRDLLFGIVVLSGNDACVVLAEGISGTEPAFVALMNRAKDRLGMKDSNFGNSNGWPDEGVTQVTAKDLGKLAEATIQQFPDLYKTYYSRREFTWGKTMGGEEITQGNRDPLLGTVEGADGLKTGHTAEAGYSFTGAAEQNGRRLVM
;
A
#
# COMPACT_ATOMS: atom_id res chain seq x y z
N MET A 1 55.79 48.20 55.95
CA MET A 1 54.31 47.92 56.10
C MET A 1 53.71 47.91 54.73
N ILE A 2 53.46 46.73 54.22
CA ILE A 2 52.83 46.52 52.87
C ILE A 2 51.46 45.90 53.04
N GLN A 3 50.46 46.73 52.76
CA GLN A 3 49.04 46.33 52.84
C GLN A 3 48.64 45.63 51.53
N ARG A 4 48.30 44.35 51.62
CA ARG A 4 47.77 43.56 50.46
C ARG A 4 46.26 43.67 50.43
N SER A 5 45.74 44.35 49.41
CA SER A 5 44.31 44.37 49.09
C SER A 5 43.88 43.04 48.42
N ARG A 6 42.90 42.37 49.00
CA ARG A 6 42.27 41.22 48.39
C ARG A 6 41.08 41.69 47.54
N ALA A 7 41.17 41.52 46.25
CA ALA A 7 40.03 41.71 45.34
C ALA A 7 39.18 40.44 45.34
N ALA A 8 37.92 40.57 45.68
CA ALA A 8 36.94 39.50 45.59
C ALA A 8 36.34 39.45 44.17
N LEU A 9 36.56 38.33 43.50
CA LEU A 9 35.98 38.04 42.17
C LEU A 9 34.57 37.48 42.38
N SER A 10 33.54 38.25 42.04
CA SER A 10 32.17 37.80 42.02
C SER A 10 31.85 37.22 40.59
N LEU A 11 31.67 35.91 40.49
CA LEU A 11 31.13 35.26 39.28
C LEU A 11 29.60 35.46 39.25
N PRO A 12 29.03 35.86 38.11
CA PRO A 12 27.60 35.84 37.95
C PRO A 12 27.12 34.40 37.65
N LEU A 13 26.16 33.90 38.47
CA LEU A 13 25.44 32.65 38.26
C LEU A 13 24.43 32.87 37.13
N ALA A 14 24.77 32.38 35.91
CA ALA A 14 23.81 32.35 34.81
C ALA A 14 22.86 31.18 35.04
N ALA A 15 21.63 31.44 35.45
CA ALA A 15 20.54 30.45 35.54
C ALA A 15 20.09 30.10 34.14
N ALA A 16 20.47 28.91 33.66
CA ALA A 16 19.94 28.34 32.43
C ALA A 16 18.49 27.87 32.71
N ALA A 17 17.50 28.62 32.22
CA ALA A 17 16.11 28.18 32.18
C ALA A 17 15.96 27.09 31.11
N LEU A 18 15.93 25.82 31.54
CA LEU A 18 15.46 24.74 30.70
C LEU A 18 13.96 24.92 30.45
N LEU A 19 13.59 25.40 29.26
CA LEU A 19 12.22 25.31 28.77
C LEU A 19 11.91 23.84 28.52
N LEU A 20 11.20 23.20 29.45
CA LEU A 20 10.56 21.92 29.28
C LEU A 20 9.44 22.11 28.22
N ALA A 21 9.77 21.86 26.95
CA ALA A 21 8.74 21.68 25.92
C ALA A 21 7.93 20.43 26.31
N GLY A 22 6.76 20.65 26.92
CA GLY A 22 5.79 19.58 27.14
C GLY A 22 5.45 18.90 25.81
N PRO A 23 5.03 17.61 25.83
CA PRO A 23 4.62 16.93 24.61
C PRO A 23 3.53 17.77 23.95
N ALA A 24 3.78 18.19 22.69
CA ALA A 24 2.77 18.88 21.89
C ALA A 24 1.56 17.96 21.79
N GLN A 25 0.48 18.27 22.51
CA GLN A 25 -0.78 17.58 22.33
C GLN A 25 -1.21 17.82 20.87
N ALA A 26 -1.25 16.74 20.10
CA ALA A 26 -1.82 16.79 18.76
C ALA A 26 -3.24 17.32 18.89
N THR A 27 -3.48 18.54 18.40
CA THR A 27 -4.83 19.10 18.34
C THR A 27 -5.67 18.14 17.49
N ARG A 28 -6.80 17.71 18.05
CA ARG A 28 -7.75 16.86 17.32
C ARG A 28 -8.06 17.55 16.00
N PRO A 29 -7.94 16.86 14.84
CA PRO A 29 -8.26 17.50 13.57
C PRO A 29 -9.70 18.02 13.60
N PRO A 30 -10.01 19.10 12.90
CA PRO A 30 -11.32 19.76 12.93
C PRO A 30 -12.43 18.93 12.24
N PHE A 31 -12.18 17.68 11.92
CA PHE A 31 -13.13 16.77 11.29
C PHE A 31 -13.12 15.40 11.98
N ASP A 32 -14.23 14.68 11.87
CA ASP A 32 -14.36 13.27 12.18
C ASP A 32 -14.88 12.52 10.96
N THR A 33 -14.75 11.20 10.97
CA THR A 33 -15.22 10.31 9.88
C THR A 33 -16.15 9.25 10.46
N PRO A 34 -17.23 8.87 9.75
CA PRO A 34 -18.06 7.74 10.12
C PRO A 34 -17.36 6.39 9.97
N ALA A 35 -16.21 6.33 9.26
CA ALA A 35 -15.43 5.11 9.14
C ALA A 35 -15.04 4.57 10.52
N PRO A 36 -15.20 3.26 10.78
CA PRO A 36 -14.86 2.67 12.07
C PRO A 36 -13.35 2.63 12.33
N VAL A 37 -12.56 2.61 11.26
CA VAL A 37 -11.09 2.63 11.31
C VAL A 37 -10.60 3.69 10.32
N ALA A 38 -9.67 4.54 10.74
CA ALA A 38 -9.08 5.55 9.87
C ALA A 38 -7.65 5.91 10.30
N TYR A 39 -6.81 6.20 9.32
CA TYR A 39 -5.44 6.66 9.52
C TYR A 39 -5.09 7.67 8.44
N LEU A 40 -4.47 8.79 8.83
CA LEU A 40 -3.99 9.83 7.92
C LEU A 40 -2.60 10.27 8.35
N LYS A 41 -1.64 10.17 7.45
CA LYS A 41 -0.25 10.57 7.67
C LYS A 41 0.20 11.57 6.62
N ASP A 42 0.91 12.59 7.05
CA ASP A 42 1.67 13.50 6.22
C ASP A 42 3.09 12.94 6.04
N LEU A 43 3.43 12.49 4.83
CA LEU A 43 4.75 11.93 4.55
C LEU A 43 5.83 13.01 4.46
N SER A 44 5.47 14.26 4.19
CA SER A 44 6.42 15.37 4.09
C SER A 44 6.97 15.80 5.44
N SER A 45 6.13 15.75 6.49
CA SER A 45 6.53 16.07 7.87
C SER A 45 6.74 14.83 8.76
N GLY A 46 6.25 13.66 8.33
CA GLY A 46 6.19 12.44 9.13
C GLY A 46 5.05 12.42 10.17
N ALA A 47 4.25 13.50 10.28
CA ALA A 47 3.21 13.63 11.29
C ALA A 47 2.00 12.72 11.00
N ILE A 48 1.49 12.08 12.05
CA ILE A 48 0.17 11.43 12.01
C ILE A 48 -0.87 12.51 12.27
N LEU A 49 -1.69 12.80 11.26
CA LEU A 49 -2.70 13.86 11.32
C LEU A 49 -4.03 13.37 11.91
N TYR A 50 -4.33 12.09 11.72
CA TYR A 50 -5.54 11.46 12.26
C TYR A 50 -5.33 9.97 12.48
N ALA A 51 -5.85 9.44 13.58
CA ALA A 51 -5.85 8.00 13.88
C ALA A 51 -7.11 7.65 14.68
N LYS A 52 -7.91 6.71 14.15
CA LYS A 52 -9.09 6.15 14.80
C LYS A 52 -9.02 4.65 14.67
N ASP A 53 -8.87 3.94 15.77
CA ASP A 53 -8.68 2.49 15.82
C ASP A 53 -7.63 1.96 14.82
N ALA A 54 -6.59 2.77 14.55
CA ALA A 54 -5.63 2.53 13.47
C ALA A 54 -4.77 1.27 13.65
N ASP A 55 -4.67 0.76 14.87
CA ASP A 55 -3.99 -0.49 15.22
C ASP A 55 -4.94 -1.71 15.28
N ARG A 56 -6.24 -1.51 15.01
CA ARG A 56 -7.23 -2.59 14.93
C ARG A 56 -6.95 -3.50 13.73
N ARG A 57 -6.82 -4.79 13.97
CA ARG A 57 -6.67 -5.81 12.92
C ARG A 57 -7.99 -6.02 12.20
N MET A 58 -7.93 -6.09 10.88
CA MET A 58 -9.09 -6.26 10.01
C MET A 58 -8.70 -6.99 8.73
N PRO A 59 -9.63 -7.73 8.08
CA PRO A 59 -9.39 -8.28 6.76
C PRO A 59 -9.24 -7.14 5.74
N PRO A 60 -8.16 -7.14 4.93
CA PRO A 60 -7.86 -6.04 4.00
C PRO A 60 -8.69 -6.08 2.71
N ALA A 61 -9.34 -7.20 2.40
CA ALA A 61 -9.85 -7.44 1.06
C ALA A 61 -8.75 -7.14 0.00
N SER A 62 -9.12 -6.55 -1.13
CA SER A 62 -8.16 -6.25 -2.22
C SER A 62 -7.07 -5.23 -1.88
N MET A 63 -7.08 -4.58 -0.71
CA MET A 63 -5.91 -3.79 -0.28
C MET A 63 -4.68 -4.66 -0.02
N ALA A 64 -4.83 -5.97 0.25
CA ALA A 64 -3.71 -6.92 0.33
C ALA A 64 -2.84 -6.93 -0.93
N LYS A 65 -3.43 -6.64 -2.10
CA LYS A 65 -2.72 -6.57 -3.38
C LYS A 65 -1.63 -5.51 -3.43
N MET A 66 -1.69 -4.51 -2.54
CA MET A 66 -0.60 -3.54 -2.39
C MET A 66 0.71 -4.24 -1.98
N MET A 67 0.65 -5.27 -1.11
CA MET A 67 1.83 -6.06 -0.73
C MET A 67 2.32 -6.94 -1.89
N THR A 68 1.42 -7.52 -2.68
CA THR A 68 1.77 -8.26 -3.90
C THR A 68 2.53 -7.39 -4.89
N VAL A 69 2.03 -6.18 -5.14
CA VAL A 69 2.68 -5.20 -6.01
C VAL A 69 4.01 -4.72 -5.43
N TYR A 70 4.07 -4.45 -4.12
CA TYR A 70 5.30 -4.05 -3.43
C TYR A 70 6.41 -5.08 -3.59
N VAL A 71 6.11 -6.37 -3.41
CA VAL A 71 7.08 -7.46 -3.60
C VAL A 71 7.57 -7.51 -5.05
N ALA A 72 6.67 -7.38 -6.03
CA ALA A 72 7.05 -7.35 -7.43
C ALA A 72 7.93 -6.13 -7.75
N PHE A 73 7.62 -4.95 -7.24
CA PHE A 73 8.44 -3.74 -7.39
C PHE A 73 9.84 -3.89 -6.77
N ASP A 74 9.93 -4.52 -5.58
CA ASP A 74 11.21 -4.82 -4.93
C ASP A 74 12.09 -5.73 -5.79
N LEU A 75 11.50 -6.78 -6.38
CA LEU A 75 12.21 -7.69 -7.30
C LEU A 75 12.60 -7.00 -8.61
N ILE A 76 11.74 -6.14 -9.17
CA ILE A 76 12.07 -5.34 -10.37
C ILE A 76 13.23 -4.40 -10.08
N LYS A 77 13.21 -3.68 -8.97
CA LYS A 77 14.29 -2.78 -8.56
C LYS A 77 15.62 -3.50 -8.36
N LYS A 78 15.60 -4.75 -7.91
CA LYS A 78 16.79 -5.61 -7.75
C LYS A 78 17.26 -6.23 -9.07
N GLY A 79 16.49 -6.12 -10.15
CA GLY A 79 16.78 -6.77 -11.43
C GLY A 79 16.49 -8.27 -11.44
N GLU A 80 15.82 -8.80 -10.41
CA GLU A 80 15.42 -10.20 -10.28
C GLU A 80 14.12 -10.53 -11.04
N LEU A 81 13.34 -9.52 -11.39
CA LEU A 81 12.11 -9.60 -12.18
C LEU A 81 12.14 -8.54 -13.28
N LYS A 82 11.74 -8.89 -14.50
CA LYS A 82 11.67 -7.95 -15.62
C LYS A 82 10.23 -7.69 -16.02
N LEU A 83 9.92 -6.45 -16.43
CA LEU A 83 8.57 -6.05 -16.85
C LEU A 83 8.09 -6.77 -18.12
N ASP A 84 8.99 -7.12 -19.01
CA ASP A 84 8.73 -7.86 -20.26
C ASP A 84 8.75 -9.38 -20.07
N GLN A 85 9.16 -9.89 -18.91
CA GLN A 85 9.07 -11.30 -18.59
C GLN A 85 7.59 -11.73 -18.59
N THR A 86 7.30 -12.91 -19.18
CA THR A 86 5.94 -13.44 -19.26
C THR A 86 5.75 -14.65 -18.34
N PHE A 87 4.54 -14.80 -17.85
CA PHE A 87 4.09 -15.95 -17.07
C PHE A 87 2.89 -16.61 -17.73
N THR A 88 2.84 -17.92 -17.65
CA THR A 88 1.76 -18.74 -18.23
C THR A 88 0.62 -18.85 -17.23
N VAL A 89 -0.60 -18.58 -17.68
CA VAL A 89 -1.81 -18.84 -16.90
C VAL A 89 -2.04 -20.35 -16.81
N ARG A 90 -1.92 -20.91 -15.62
CA ARG A 90 -2.14 -22.35 -15.40
C ARG A 90 -3.62 -22.71 -15.49
N PRO A 91 -3.97 -23.87 -16.03
CA PRO A 91 -5.37 -24.30 -16.10
C PRO A 91 -6.08 -24.33 -14.73
N GLU A 92 -5.35 -24.73 -13.67
CA GLU A 92 -5.88 -24.79 -12.31
C GLU A 92 -6.19 -23.40 -11.76
N THR A 93 -5.28 -22.44 -12.00
CA THR A 93 -5.45 -21.04 -11.62
C THR A 93 -6.62 -20.42 -12.36
N TRP A 94 -6.72 -20.63 -13.66
CA TRP A 94 -7.85 -20.18 -14.44
C TRP A 94 -9.18 -20.79 -13.93
N LYS A 95 -9.23 -22.09 -13.68
CA LYS A 95 -10.44 -22.77 -13.17
C LYS A 95 -10.91 -22.19 -11.86
N ARG A 96 -10.00 -21.81 -10.96
CA ARG A 96 -10.32 -21.21 -9.67
C ARG A 96 -10.78 -19.75 -9.78
N TRP A 97 -10.20 -18.99 -10.69
CA TRP A 97 -10.42 -17.55 -10.82
C TRP A 97 -11.16 -17.17 -12.11
N HIS A 98 -12.07 -18.04 -12.55
CA HIS A 98 -12.93 -17.84 -13.71
C HIS A 98 -14.40 -17.88 -13.30
N GLY A 99 -15.22 -17.02 -13.96
CA GLY A 99 -16.66 -16.97 -13.76
C GLY A 99 -17.12 -16.02 -12.64
N PRO A 100 -18.42 -16.01 -12.33
CA PRO A 100 -19.03 -15.01 -11.44
C PRO A 100 -18.50 -15.00 -10.00
N GLU A 101 -18.08 -16.16 -9.50
CA GLU A 101 -17.61 -16.34 -8.13
C GLU A 101 -16.12 -15.90 -7.96
N ALA A 102 -15.44 -15.59 -9.04
CA ALA A 102 -14.03 -15.20 -9.00
C ALA A 102 -13.80 -13.76 -8.53
N GLY A 103 -14.86 -12.95 -8.41
CA GLY A 103 -14.78 -11.54 -8.09
C GLY A 103 -14.17 -10.72 -9.23
N SER A 104 -13.26 -9.79 -8.90
CA SER A 104 -12.59 -8.97 -9.91
C SER A 104 -11.50 -9.76 -10.62
N THR A 105 -11.54 -9.79 -11.94
CA THR A 105 -10.58 -10.51 -12.79
C THR A 105 -10.08 -9.67 -13.94
N MET A 106 -8.97 -10.08 -14.51
CA MET A 106 -8.39 -9.57 -15.75
C MET A 106 -8.90 -10.36 -16.98
N PHE A 107 -9.75 -11.37 -16.74
CA PHE A 107 -10.30 -12.28 -17.76
C PHE A 107 -9.21 -13.08 -18.53
N LEU A 108 -8.21 -13.54 -17.79
CA LEU A 108 -7.13 -14.34 -18.34
C LEU A 108 -7.64 -15.70 -18.87
N SER A 109 -6.99 -16.24 -19.89
CA SER A 109 -7.31 -17.53 -20.49
C SER A 109 -6.26 -18.60 -20.13
N PRO A 110 -6.64 -19.89 -20.03
CA PRO A 110 -5.68 -20.95 -19.72
C PRO A 110 -4.62 -21.07 -20.83
N GLY A 111 -3.35 -21.14 -20.43
CA GLY A 111 -2.21 -21.21 -21.34
C GLY A 111 -1.75 -19.86 -21.91
N GLU A 112 -2.47 -18.78 -21.61
CA GLU A 112 -2.11 -17.43 -22.05
C GLU A 112 -0.76 -17.00 -21.42
N GLN A 113 0.07 -16.32 -22.22
CA GLN A 113 1.34 -15.73 -21.80
C GLN A 113 1.12 -14.25 -21.50
N VAL A 114 1.27 -13.85 -20.25
CA VAL A 114 0.99 -12.47 -19.81
C VAL A 114 2.26 -11.85 -19.23
N SER A 115 2.59 -10.65 -19.68
CA SER A 115 3.77 -9.95 -19.18
C SER A 115 3.58 -9.50 -17.73
N VAL A 116 4.68 -9.41 -16.96
CA VAL A 116 4.68 -8.83 -15.60
C VAL A 116 4.09 -7.42 -15.62
N ARG A 117 4.40 -6.64 -16.66
CA ARG A 117 3.83 -5.30 -16.87
C ARG A 117 2.31 -5.32 -16.87
N ASP A 118 1.71 -6.20 -17.67
CA ASP A 118 0.25 -6.26 -17.83
C ASP A 118 -0.43 -6.86 -16.61
N LEU A 119 0.20 -7.86 -15.98
CA LEU A 119 -0.28 -8.41 -14.70
C LEU A 119 -0.33 -7.32 -13.62
N LEU A 120 0.69 -6.46 -13.53
CA LEU A 120 0.71 -5.35 -12.57
C LEU A 120 -0.40 -4.33 -12.86
N PHE A 121 -0.67 -3.98 -14.12
CA PHE A 121 -1.83 -3.15 -14.47
C PHE A 121 -3.15 -3.84 -14.11
N GLY A 122 -3.30 -5.13 -14.42
CA GLY A 122 -4.45 -5.93 -14.04
C GLY A 122 -4.69 -5.96 -12.53
N ILE A 123 -3.64 -6.05 -11.72
CA ILE A 123 -3.72 -6.05 -10.25
C ILE A 123 -4.11 -4.68 -9.72
N VAL A 124 -3.45 -3.61 -10.16
CA VAL A 124 -3.64 -2.26 -9.61
C VAL A 124 -4.96 -1.66 -10.10
N VAL A 125 -5.18 -1.66 -11.41
CA VAL A 125 -6.33 -0.96 -12.02
C VAL A 125 -7.61 -1.78 -11.92
N LEU A 126 -7.56 -3.06 -12.34
CA LEU A 126 -8.73 -3.93 -12.41
C LEU A 126 -8.99 -4.67 -11.09
N SER A 127 -8.00 -4.68 -10.19
CA SER A 127 -8.05 -5.50 -8.98
C SER A 127 -8.12 -7.01 -9.25
N GLY A 128 -7.53 -7.49 -10.38
CA GLY A 128 -7.62 -8.87 -10.85
C GLY A 128 -7.09 -9.89 -9.84
N ASN A 129 -7.96 -10.79 -9.40
CA ASN A 129 -7.57 -11.89 -8.51
C ASN A 129 -6.73 -12.93 -9.26
N ASP A 130 -7.12 -13.25 -10.50
CA ASP A 130 -6.38 -14.09 -11.43
C ASP A 130 -4.97 -13.57 -11.68
N ALA A 131 -4.83 -12.27 -11.99
CA ALA A 131 -3.54 -11.63 -12.22
C ALA A 131 -2.61 -11.72 -11.01
N CYS A 132 -3.13 -11.60 -9.78
CA CYS A 132 -2.33 -11.76 -8.55
C CYS A 132 -1.74 -13.17 -8.43
N VAL A 133 -2.57 -14.19 -8.65
CA VAL A 133 -2.14 -15.58 -8.48
C VAL A 133 -1.18 -15.97 -9.60
N VAL A 134 -1.45 -15.56 -10.86
CA VAL A 134 -0.52 -15.80 -11.98
C VAL A 134 0.83 -15.14 -11.73
N LEU A 135 0.86 -13.90 -11.25
CA LEU A 135 2.09 -13.21 -10.87
C LEU A 135 2.83 -13.94 -9.74
N ALA A 136 2.12 -14.32 -8.69
CA ALA A 136 2.69 -15.03 -7.54
C ALA A 136 3.30 -16.38 -7.91
N GLU A 137 2.57 -17.18 -8.71
CA GLU A 137 3.04 -18.46 -9.21
C GLU A 137 4.22 -18.31 -10.17
N GLY A 138 4.19 -17.31 -11.03
CA GLY A 138 5.27 -17.02 -11.97
C GLY A 138 6.58 -16.63 -11.27
N ILE A 139 6.50 -15.83 -10.21
CA ILE A 139 7.67 -15.39 -9.42
C ILE A 139 8.22 -16.52 -8.55
N SER A 140 7.35 -17.28 -7.88
CA SER A 140 7.77 -18.17 -6.77
C SER A 140 7.43 -19.64 -7.00
N GLY A 141 6.92 -20.00 -8.19
CA GLY A 141 6.48 -21.35 -8.51
C GLY A 141 5.12 -21.73 -7.91
N THR A 142 4.76 -21.21 -6.72
CA THR A 142 3.46 -21.41 -6.06
C THR A 142 3.03 -20.16 -5.30
N GLU A 143 1.71 -19.96 -5.14
CA GLU A 143 1.18 -18.86 -4.33
C GLU A 143 1.67 -18.91 -2.86
N PRO A 144 1.68 -20.05 -2.14
CA PRO A 144 2.23 -20.10 -0.78
C PRO A 144 3.70 -19.67 -0.68
N ALA A 145 4.54 -20.00 -1.66
CA ALA A 145 5.93 -19.54 -1.68
C ALA A 145 6.03 -18.02 -1.86
N PHE A 146 5.14 -17.43 -2.67
CA PHE A 146 5.05 -15.98 -2.82
C PHE A 146 4.52 -15.29 -1.55
N VAL A 147 3.54 -15.87 -0.87
CA VAL A 147 3.03 -15.37 0.42
C VAL A 147 4.15 -15.31 1.47
N ALA A 148 5.08 -16.25 1.45
CA ALA A 148 6.27 -16.17 2.30
C ALA A 148 7.14 -14.94 1.96
N LEU A 149 7.23 -14.51 0.67
CA LEU A 149 7.89 -13.25 0.29
C LEU A 149 7.12 -12.04 0.83
N MET A 150 5.79 -12.04 0.72
CA MET A 150 4.94 -10.97 1.26
C MET A 150 5.15 -10.80 2.77
N ASN A 151 5.15 -11.89 3.54
CA ASN A 151 5.35 -11.82 4.99
C ASN A 151 6.79 -11.41 5.37
N ARG A 152 7.81 -11.81 4.62
CA ARG A 152 9.17 -11.26 4.80
C ARG A 152 9.24 -9.76 4.49
N ALA A 153 8.54 -9.29 3.46
CA ALA A 153 8.46 -7.86 3.15
C ALA A 153 7.74 -7.08 4.25
N LYS A 154 6.62 -7.60 4.76
CA LYS A 154 5.88 -7.10 5.91
C LYS A 154 6.80 -6.92 7.13
N ASP A 155 7.63 -7.92 7.44
CA ASP A 155 8.54 -7.86 8.58
C ASP A 155 9.61 -6.77 8.41
N ARG A 156 10.19 -6.64 7.20
CA ARG A 156 11.14 -5.56 6.87
C ARG A 156 10.53 -4.16 6.99
N LEU A 157 9.24 -4.02 6.68
CA LEU A 157 8.49 -2.76 6.81
C LEU A 157 8.01 -2.47 8.24
N GLY A 158 8.23 -3.38 9.18
CA GLY A 158 7.76 -3.23 10.56
C GLY A 158 6.23 -3.25 10.68
N MET A 159 5.54 -3.98 9.81
CA MET A 159 4.08 -4.21 9.84
C MET A 159 3.76 -5.34 10.83
N LYS A 160 3.95 -5.08 12.12
CA LYS A 160 3.94 -6.11 13.18
C LYS A 160 2.56 -6.72 13.42
N ASP A 161 1.51 -5.95 13.13
CA ASP A 161 0.13 -6.33 13.39
C ASP A 161 -0.60 -6.84 12.15
N SER A 162 0.16 -7.13 11.09
CA SER A 162 -0.34 -7.65 9.82
C SER A 162 0.17 -9.05 9.53
N ASN A 163 -0.61 -9.82 8.76
CA ASN A 163 -0.25 -11.13 8.22
C ASN A 163 -0.93 -11.35 6.89
N PHE A 164 -0.27 -12.01 5.94
CA PHE A 164 -0.82 -12.35 4.64
C PHE A 164 -0.89 -13.86 4.48
N GLY A 165 -2.05 -14.39 4.12
CA GLY A 165 -2.32 -15.81 3.84
C GLY A 165 -2.46 -16.12 2.35
N ASN A 166 -2.74 -15.08 1.53
CA ASN A 166 -2.85 -15.20 0.08
C ASN A 166 -2.41 -13.92 -0.63
N SER A 167 -2.28 -13.97 -1.96
CA SER A 167 -1.73 -12.87 -2.78
C SER A 167 -2.74 -11.77 -3.12
N ASN A 168 -4.04 -12.01 -2.97
CA ASN A 168 -5.09 -11.14 -3.51
C ASN A 168 -6.07 -10.59 -2.47
N GLY A 169 -5.99 -11.04 -1.20
CA GLY A 169 -6.87 -10.62 -0.11
C GLY A 169 -8.26 -11.26 -0.16
N TRP A 170 -8.39 -12.40 -0.83
CA TRP A 170 -9.61 -13.21 -0.77
C TRP A 170 -9.83 -13.72 0.66
N PRO A 171 -11.09 -13.83 1.13
CA PRO A 171 -11.37 -14.35 2.46
C PRO A 171 -10.70 -15.73 2.71
N ASP A 172 -10.02 -15.86 3.85
CA ASP A 172 -9.24 -17.02 4.23
C ASP A 172 -9.34 -17.33 5.72
N GLU A 173 -10.55 -17.22 6.25
CA GLU A 173 -10.88 -17.53 7.65
C GLU A 173 -10.08 -16.71 8.67
N GLY A 174 -9.71 -15.48 8.28
CA GLY A 174 -9.02 -14.54 9.15
C GLY A 174 -7.51 -14.72 9.23
N VAL A 175 -6.90 -15.50 8.33
CA VAL A 175 -5.44 -15.61 8.23
C VAL A 175 -4.83 -14.31 7.74
N THR A 176 -5.42 -13.71 6.68
CA THR A 176 -5.00 -12.41 6.17
C THR A 176 -5.63 -11.29 7.00
N GLN A 177 -4.80 -10.60 7.77
CA GLN A 177 -5.18 -9.47 8.62
C GLN A 177 -4.19 -8.33 8.46
N VAL A 178 -4.68 -7.09 8.50
CA VAL A 178 -3.86 -5.88 8.47
C VAL A 178 -4.40 -4.84 9.44
N THR A 179 -3.61 -3.80 9.70
CA THR A 179 -4.08 -2.58 10.37
C THR A 179 -4.01 -1.38 9.42
N ALA A 180 -4.82 -0.35 9.65
CA ALA A 180 -4.75 0.87 8.84
C ALA A 180 -3.37 1.55 8.93
N LYS A 181 -2.75 1.49 10.10
CA LYS A 181 -1.38 2.00 10.32
C LYS A 181 -0.33 1.23 9.52
N ASP A 182 -0.44 -0.10 9.43
CA ASP A 182 0.49 -0.91 8.67
C ASP A 182 0.28 -0.74 7.15
N LEU A 183 -0.98 -0.60 6.69
CA LEU A 183 -1.26 -0.21 5.30
C LEU A 183 -0.67 1.17 4.98
N GLY A 184 -0.71 2.12 5.91
CA GLY A 184 -0.03 3.41 5.79
C GLY A 184 1.48 3.28 5.61
N LYS A 185 2.16 2.40 6.38
CA LYS A 185 3.59 2.09 6.20
C LYS A 185 3.88 1.47 4.82
N LEU A 186 3.03 0.55 4.38
CA LEU A 186 3.17 -0.08 3.06
C LEU A 186 3.02 0.95 1.93
N ALA A 187 2.03 1.84 2.02
CA ALA A 187 1.81 2.91 1.06
C ALA A 187 3.02 3.87 1.01
N GLU A 188 3.48 4.34 2.18
CA GLU A 188 4.68 5.18 2.31
C GLU A 188 5.90 4.52 1.65
N ALA A 189 6.17 3.26 2.00
CA ALA A 189 7.30 2.53 1.44
C ALA A 189 7.18 2.35 -0.09
N THR A 190 5.98 2.07 -0.60
CA THR A 190 5.74 1.93 -2.04
C THR A 190 6.02 3.23 -2.77
N ILE A 191 5.53 4.36 -2.26
CA ILE A 191 5.72 5.69 -2.85
C ILE A 191 7.20 6.09 -2.81
N GLN A 192 7.86 5.93 -1.66
CA GLN A 192 9.22 6.44 -1.47
C GLN A 192 10.29 5.54 -2.11
N GLN A 193 10.10 4.22 -2.08
CA GLN A 193 11.13 3.29 -2.58
C GLN A 193 11.02 3.03 -4.09
N PHE A 194 9.82 3.22 -4.67
CA PHE A 194 9.54 2.90 -6.08
C PHE A 194 8.76 4.03 -6.78
N PRO A 195 9.20 5.30 -6.73
CA PRO A 195 8.40 6.46 -7.18
C PRO A 195 7.96 6.36 -8.64
N ASP A 196 8.82 5.89 -9.54
CA ASP A 196 8.50 5.76 -10.97
C ASP A 196 7.49 4.64 -11.24
N LEU A 197 7.68 3.47 -10.60
CA LEU A 197 6.75 2.35 -10.71
C LEU A 197 5.41 2.72 -10.04
N TYR A 198 5.45 3.35 -8.87
CA TYR A 198 4.25 3.84 -8.21
C TYR A 198 3.44 4.75 -9.14
N LYS A 199 4.07 5.78 -9.68
CA LYS A 199 3.42 6.72 -10.59
C LYS A 199 2.88 6.04 -11.85
N THR A 200 3.63 5.11 -12.43
CA THR A 200 3.23 4.40 -13.64
C THR A 200 1.97 3.57 -13.45
N TYR A 201 1.86 2.85 -12.34
CA TYR A 201 0.79 1.88 -12.12
C TYR A 201 -0.38 2.44 -11.34
N TYR A 202 -0.14 3.15 -10.22
CA TYR A 202 -1.21 3.56 -9.32
C TYR A 202 -2.00 4.77 -9.81
N SER A 203 -1.39 5.69 -10.56
CA SER A 203 -2.11 6.83 -11.13
C SER A 203 -2.93 6.51 -12.39
N ARG A 204 -2.89 5.24 -12.85
CA ARG A 204 -3.58 4.81 -14.05
C ARG A 204 -5.08 4.75 -13.83
N ARG A 205 -5.85 5.45 -14.68
CA ARG A 205 -7.30 5.55 -14.57
C ARG A 205 -8.06 4.37 -15.17
N GLU A 206 -7.49 3.75 -16.19
CA GLU A 206 -8.11 2.64 -16.91
C GLU A 206 -7.04 1.72 -17.49
N PHE A 207 -7.42 0.49 -17.78
CA PHE A 207 -6.59 -0.49 -18.44
C PHE A 207 -7.43 -1.34 -19.39
N THR A 208 -6.91 -1.53 -20.58
CA THR A 208 -7.52 -2.36 -21.62
C THR A 208 -6.82 -3.70 -21.71
N TRP A 209 -7.58 -4.78 -21.51
CA TRP A 209 -7.07 -6.15 -21.62
C TRP A 209 -8.17 -7.11 -22.05
N GLY A 210 -7.79 -8.02 -22.96
CA GLY A 210 -8.72 -9.02 -23.48
C GLY A 210 -9.71 -8.45 -24.50
N LYS A 211 -10.50 -9.37 -25.05
CA LYS A 211 -11.54 -9.05 -26.03
C LYS A 211 -12.84 -9.75 -25.66
N THR A 212 -13.95 -9.12 -25.99
CA THR A 212 -15.27 -9.73 -25.93
C THR A 212 -15.38 -10.88 -26.94
N MET A 213 -16.42 -11.70 -26.82
CA MET A 213 -16.73 -12.73 -27.83
C MET A 213 -16.95 -12.12 -29.23
N GLY A 214 -17.33 -10.84 -29.32
CA GLY A 214 -17.47 -10.08 -30.57
C GLY A 214 -16.15 -9.49 -31.10
N GLY A 215 -15.02 -9.68 -30.39
CA GLY A 215 -13.69 -9.18 -30.79
C GLY A 215 -13.39 -7.76 -30.36
N GLU A 216 -14.29 -7.09 -29.62
CA GLU A 216 -14.09 -5.74 -29.09
C GLU A 216 -13.16 -5.76 -27.87
N GLU A 217 -12.31 -4.74 -27.73
CA GLU A 217 -11.41 -4.60 -26.58
C GLU A 217 -12.17 -4.34 -25.28
N ILE A 218 -11.74 -4.96 -24.18
CA ILE A 218 -12.34 -4.77 -22.85
C ILE A 218 -11.51 -3.73 -22.10
N THR A 219 -12.08 -2.53 -21.90
CA THR A 219 -11.49 -1.47 -21.08
C THR A 219 -12.23 -1.39 -19.76
N GLN A 220 -11.49 -1.41 -18.64
CA GLN A 220 -12.04 -1.29 -17.29
C GLN A 220 -11.38 -0.11 -16.56
N GLY A 221 -12.19 0.62 -15.78
CA GLY A 221 -11.72 1.76 -15.00
C GLY A 221 -11.11 1.36 -13.65
N ASN A 222 -10.17 2.17 -13.17
CA ASN A 222 -9.70 2.12 -11.79
C ASN A 222 -10.82 2.56 -10.85
N ARG A 223 -10.97 1.85 -9.72
CA ARG A 223 -12.03 2.12 -8.73
C ARG A 223 -11.62 3.09 -7.64
N ASP A 224 -10.42 3.66 -7.71
CA ASP A 224 -9.95 4.66 -6.77
C ASP A 224 -10.83 5.92 -6.86
N PRO A 225 -11.55 6.28 -5.77
CA PRO A 225 -12.50 7.39 -5.80
C PRO A 225 -11.83 8.77 -5.86
N LEU A 226 -10.53 8.86 -5.58
CA LEU A 226 -9.79 10.12 -5.60
C LEU A 226 -9.24 10.44 -6.99
N LEU A 227 -8.92 9.41 -7.79
CA LEU A 227 -8.33 9.61 -9.12
C LEU A 227 -9.27 10.41 -10.03
N GLY A 228 -8.82 11.61 -10.41
CA GLY A 228 -9.58 12.52 -11.28
C GLY A 228 -10.64 13.35 -10.58
N THR A 229 -10.86 13.19 -9.28
CA THR A 229 -11.79 13.99 -8.46
C THR A 229 -11.06 14.88 -7.47
N VAL A 230 -9.92 14.44 -6.97
CA VAL A 230 -9.07 15.20 -6.04
C VAL A 230 -7.79 15.57 -6.76
N GLU A 231 -7.46 16.85 -6.78
CA GLU A 231 -6.22 17.35 -7.36
C GLU A 231 -5.00 16.73 -6.64
N GLY A 232 -4.04 16.25 -7.42
CA GLY A 232 -2.84 15.61 -6.89
C GLY A 232 -3.02 14.17 -6.39
N ALA A 233 -4.24 13.60 -6.44
CA ALA A 233 -4.46 12.19 -6.12
C ALA A 233 -3.83 11.28 -7.18
N ASP A 234 -3.12 10.24 -6.71
CA ASP A 234 -2.33 9.35 -7.56
C ASP A 234 -2.30 7.88 -7.11
N GLY A 235 -3.24 7.48 -6.28
CA GLY A 235 -3.42 6.09 -5.83
C GLY A 235 -4.13 6.01 -4.48
N LEU A 236 -4.28 4.83 -3.90
CA LEU A 236 -3.64 3.56 -4.24
C LEU A 236 -4.66 2.46 -4.56
N LYS A 237 -5.40 1.97 -3.54
CA LYS A 237 -6.16 0.74 -3.71
C LYS A 237 -7.46 0.71 -2.90
N THR A 238 -8.52 0.24 -3.54
CA THR A 238 -9.81 -0.09 -2.90
C THR A 238 -9.86 -1.56 -2.50
N GLY A 239 -10.65 -1.86 -1.48
CA GLY A 239 -10.99 -3.22 -1.06
C GLY A 239 -12.47 -3.35 -0.75
N HIS A 240 -13.04 -4.50 -1.09
CA HIS A 240 -14.40 -4.88 -0.69
C HIS A 240 -14.56 -6.41 -0.66
N THR A 241 -15.06 -6.92 0.43
CA THR A 241 -15.67 -8.25 0.59
C THR A 241 -16.84 -8.13 1.57
N ALA A 242 -17.71 -9.12 1.61
CA ALA A 242 -18.79 -9.13 2.59
C ALA A 242 -18.28 -9.09 4.05
N GLU A 243 -17.11 -9.71 4.30
CA GLU A 243 -16.45 -9.72 5.61
C GLU A 243 -15.78 -8.38 5.96
N ALA A 244 -15.05 -7.80 5.02
CA ALA A 244 -14.26 -6.58 5.26
C ALA A 244 -15.08 -5.29 5.18
N GLY A 245 -16.21 -5.30 4.46
CA GLY A 245 -16.87 -4.08 4.04
C GLY A 245 -16.06 -3.30 3.00
N TYR A 246 -16.43 -2.05 2.77
CA TYR A 246 -15.71 -1.14 1.88
C TYR A 246 -14.49 -0.54 2.58
N SER A 247 -13.36 -0.55 1.90
CA SER A 247 -12.10 -0.04 2.41
C SER A 247 -11.29 0.63 1.29
N PHE A 248 -10.40 1.55 1.68
CA PHE A 248 -9.63 2.34 0.74
C PHE A 248 -8.31 2.79 1.37
N THR A 249 -7.24 2.69 0.60
CA THR A 249 -5.95 3.35 0.87
C THR A 249 -5.71 4.34 -0.25
N GLY A 250 -5.56 5.62 0.09
CA GLY A 250 -5.40 6.70 -0.87
C GLY A 250 -4.17 7.54 -0.61
N ALA A 251 -3.68 8.23 -1.64
CA ALA A 251 -2.62 9.22 -1.54
C ALA A 251 -2.86 10.40 -2.49
N ALA A 252 -2.41 11.56 -2.05
CA ALA A 252 -2.41 12.77 -2.87
C ALA A 252 -1.20 13.65 -2.53
N GLU A 253 -0.71 14.40 -3.52
CA GLU A 253 0.32 15.41 -3.32
C GLU A 253 -0.12 16.75 -3.88
N GLN A 254 -0.09 17.78 -3.03
CA GLN A 254 -0.36 19.16 -3.42
C GLN A 254 0.68 20.09 -2.80
N ASN A 255 1.20 21.02 -3.59
CA ASN A 255 2.17 22.03 -3.14
C ASN A 255 3.38 21.43 -2.38
N GLY A 256 3.87 20.27 -2.82
CA GLY A 256 4.98 19.55 -2.19
C GLY A 256 4.63 18.83 -0.88
N ARG A 257 3.36 18.80 -0.51
CA ARG A 257 2.86 18.08 0.66
C ARG A 257 2.19 16.77 0.24
N ARG A 258 2.73 15.65 0.67
CA ARG A 258 2.25 14.29 0.37
C ARG A 258 1.48 13.72 1.55
N LEU A 259 0.22 13.36 1.32
CA LEU A 259 -0.63 12.69 2.32
C LEU A 259 -0.92 11.25 1.90
N VAL A 260 -1.04 10.36 2.91
CA VAL A 260 -1.52 8.98 2.77
C VAL A 260 -2.60 8.74 3.80
N MET A 261 -3.68 8.14 3.33
CA MET A 261 -4.79 7.73 4.20
C MET A 261 -5.08 6.24 4.05
#